data_5a840be1dc41a75b66a5fe2e395bf5c2
#
_entry.id   5a840be1dc41a75b66a5fe2e395bf5c2
#
_cell.length_a   1.000
_cell.length_b   1.000
_cell.length_c   1.000
_cell.angle_alpha   90.00
_cell.angle_beta   90.00
_cell.angle_gamma   90.00
#
_symmetry.space_group_name_H-M   'P 1'
#
loop_
_entity.id
_entity.type
_entity.pdbx_description
1 polymer ?
#
loop_
_entity_poly.entity_id
_entity_poly.type
_entity_poly.pdbx_seq_one_letter_code
_entity_poly.pdbx_strand_id
1 'polypeptide(L)'
;MVNLKAKPYNMSIEEKIGQLFVNMGASRDEEYLKSVLNNYHIGAVRYNPGKAEEVYEQNRILQENSKIPLLIAANTEAGGNGACTDGTYVGNEVKIAATQDPHYAYELGRISGIEASAIGCNW
;
A
#
# COMPACT_ATOMS: atom_id res chain seq x y z
N MET A 1 -2.72 16.56 -1.73
CA MET A 1 -2.96 16.73 -3.20
C MET A 1 -1.74 16.16 -3.91
N VAL A 2 -1.87 14.98 -4.53
CA VAL A 2 -0.76 14.32 -5.26
C VAL A 2 -0.45 15.16 -6.50
N ASN A 3 0.76 15.70 -6.58
CA ASN A 3 1.20 16.51 -7.71
C ASN A 3 1.60 15.57 -8.86
N LEU A 4 0.68 15.26 -9.75
CA LEU A 4 0.90 14.42 -10.93
C LEU A 4 1.84 15.10 -11.94
N LYS A 5 3.11 15.25 -11.58
CA LYS A 5 4.13 15.83 -12.48
C LYS A 5 4.67 14.87 -13.53
N ALA A 6 4.49 13.56 -13.35
CA ALA A 6 4.97 12.57 -14.31
C ALA A 6 3.92 12.34 -15.40
N LYS A 7 4.15 12.91 -16.56
CA LYS A 7 3.35 12.59 -17.76
C LYS A 7 4.02 11.41 -18.48
N PRO A 8 3.26 10.37 -18.92
CA PRO A 8 3.82 9.14 -19.48
C PRO A 8 4.76 9.34 -20.68
N TYR A 9 4.59 10.43 -21.43
CA TYR A 9 5.46 10.73 -22.56
C TYR A 9 6.84 11.31 -22.19
N ASN A 10 7.05 11.70 -20.93
CA ASN A 10 8.33 12.20 -20.42
C ASN A 10 9.15 11.12 -19.70
N MET A 11 8.65 9.87 -19.66
CA MET A 11 9.32 8.75 -19.00
C MET A 11 10.26 8.03 -19.96
N SER A 12 11.43 7.59 -19.43
CA SER A 12 12.30 6.67 -20.17
C SER A 12 11.64 5.31 -20.37
N ILE A 13 12.22 4.45 -21.19
CA ILE A 13 11.69 3.10 -21.38
C ILE A 13 11.83 2.27 -20.10
N GLU A 14 12.92 2.44 -19.35
CA GLU A 14 13.19 1.80 -18.06
C GLU A 14 12.15 2.22 -17.03
N GLU A 15 11.86 3.52 -16.94
CA GLU A 15 10.81 4.04 -16.05
C GLU A 15 9.43 3.47 -16.42
N LYS A 16 9.09 3.38 -17.70
CA LYS A 16 7.83 2.78 -18.15
C LYS A 16 7.72 1.31 -17.81
N ILE A 17 8.80 0.55 -18.01
CA ILE A 17 8.87 -0.87 -17.65
C ILE A 17 8.74 -1.02 -16.13
N GLY A 18 9.46 -0.22 -15.35
CA GLY A 18 9.42 -0.26 -13.90
C GLY A 18 8.00 -0.06 -13.33
N GLN A 19 7.18 0.78 -13.97
CA GLN A 19 5.79 1.01 -13.54
C GLN A 19 4.88 -0.23 -13.64
N LEU A 20 5.30 -1.28 -14.34
CA LEU A 20 4.56 -2.55 -14.44
C LEU A 20 4.84 -3.51 -13.27
N PHE A 21 5.80 -3.17 -12.40
CA PHE A 21 6.21 -4.04 -11.31
C PHE A 21 5.70 -3.56 -9.95
N VAL A 22 5.25 -4.56 -9.16
CA VAL A 22 4.87 -4.40 -7.75
C VAL A 22 5.94 -5.05 -6.89
N ASN A 23 6.63 -4.29 -6.04
CA ASN A 23 7.59 -4.84 -5.10
C ASN A 23 6.88 -5.33 -3.84
N MET A 24 7.35 -6.47 -3.31
CA MET A 24 6.80 -7.08 -2.09
C MET A 24 7.39 -6.51 -0.80
N GLY A 25 8.26 -5.49 -0.87
CA GLY A 25 8.83 -4.86 0.31
C GLY A 25 9.62 -5.83 1.21
N ALA A 26 10.79 -6.27 0.77
CA ALA A 26 11.60 -7.24 1.53
C ALA A 26 12.28 -6.63 2.77
N SER A 27 12.43 -5.32 2.84
CA SER A 27 13.09 -4.61 3.93
C SER A 27 12.46 -3.24 4.14
N ARG A 28 12.57 -2.70 5.37
CA ARG A 28 12.21 -1.31 5.72
C ARG A 28 13.43 -0.40 5.80
N ASP A 29 14.61 -0.94 5.55
CA ASP A 29 15.84 -0.15 5.50
C ASP A 29 15.74 0.93 4.43
N GLU A 30 16.02 2.17 4.80
CA GLU A 30 15.83 3.34 3.94
C GLU A 30 16.74 3.29 2.70
N GLU A 31 17.98 2.83 2.84
CA GLU A 31 18.92 2.74 1.71
C GLU A 31 18.45 1.66 0.72
N TYR A 32 17.96 0.54 1.24
CA TYR A 32 17.36 -0.50 0.41
C TYR A 32 16.15 0.04 -0.36
N LEU A 33 15.21 0.71 0.31
CA LEU A 33 14.01 1.26 -0.32
C LEU A 33 14.37 2.27 -1.42
N LYS A 34 15.31 3.19 -1.15
CA LYS A 34 15.82 4.14 -2.15
C LYS A 34 16.51 3.43 -3.32
N SER A 35 17.27 2.38 -3.06
CA SER A 35 17.95 1.61 -4.13
C SER A 35 16.95 0.94 -5.07
N VAL A 36 15.85 0.37 -4.53
CA VAL A 36 14.78 -0.22 -5.33
C VAL A 36 14.11 0.82 -6.23
N LEU A 37 13.79 2.00 -5.68
CA LEU A 37 13.18 3.09 -6.44
C LEU A 37 14.08 3.58 -7.57
N ASN A 38 15.38 3.79 -7.28
CA ASN A 38 16.33 4.36 -8.22
C ASN A 38 16.75 3.37 -9.32
N ASN A 39 16.85 2.08 -9.00
CA ASN A 39 17.35 1.08 -9.94
C ASN A 39 16.23 0.42 -10.77
N TYR A 40 15.03 0.29 -10.21
CA TYR A 40 13.95 -0.45 -10.85
C TYR A 40 12.73 0.39 -11.21
N HIS A 41 12.64 1.63 -10.72
CA HIS A 41 11.54 2.57 -11.04
C HIS A 41 10.15 1.97 -10.85
N ILE A 42 9.97 1.13 -9.80
CA ILE A 42 8.74 0.37 -9.54
C ILE A 42 7.50 1.28 -9.49
N GLY A 43 6.36 0.76 -9.96
CA GLY A 43 5.08 1.47 -9.97
C GLY A 43 4.25 1.27 -8.70
N ALA A 44 4.49 0.18 -7.99
CA ALA A 44 3.73 -0.15 -6.79
C ALA A 44 4.54 -0.91 -5.75
N VAL A 45 4.05 -0.87 -4.52
CA VAL A 45 4.55 -1.68 -3.41
C VAL A 45 3.36 -2.38 -2.75
N ARG A 46 3.54 -3.62 -2.37
CA ARG A 46 2.57 -4.39 -1.62
C ARG A 46 2.96 -4.49 -0.16
N TYR A 47 1.97 -4.70 0.68
CA TYR A 47 2.04 -4.95 2.10
C TYR A 47 3.31 -5.69 2.57
N ASN A 48 3.97 -5.11 3.56
CA ASN A 48 5.09 -5.70 4.29
C ASN A 48 4.70 -5.68 5.78
N PRO A 49 4.40 -6.85 6.40
CA PRO A 49 3.86 -6.93 7.75
C PRO A 49 4.69 -6.15 8.78
N GLY A 50 4.04 -5.31 9.58
CA GLY A 50 4.64 -4.52 10.62
C GLY A 50 3.59 -3.74 11.40
N LYS A 51 3.98 -3.08 12.50
CA LYS A 51 3.10 -2.17 13.23
C LYS A 51 2.77 -0.94 12.39
N ALA A 52 1.66 -0.29 12.69
CA ALA A 52 1.18 0.89 11.97
C ALA A 52 2.27 1.96 11.80
N GLU A 53 3.02 2.25 12.86
CA GLU A 53 4.11 3.24 12.84
C GLU A 53 5.23 2.85 11.87
N GLU A 54 5.64 1.57 11.86
CA GLU A 54 6.69 1.05 10.98
C GLU A 54 6.26 1.06 9.51
N VAL A 55 5.00 0.69 9.25
CA VAL A 55 4.44 0.69 7.90
C VAL A 55 4.24 2.11 7.38
N TYR A 56 3.75 3.02 8.23
CA TYR A 56 3.62 4.43 7.90
C TYR A 56 4.98 5.03 7.50
N GLU A 57 6.02 4.79 8.28
CA GLU A 57 7.36 5.33 8.00
C GLU A 57 7.93 4.75 6.69
N GLN A 58 7.78 3.45 6.46
CA GLN A 58 8.16 2.83 5.19
C GLN A 58 7.44 3.48 4.00
N ASN A 59 6.12 3.66 4.10
CA ASN A 59 5.32 4.24 3.04
C ASN A 59 5.67 5.71 2.80
N ARG A 60 5.98 6.46 3.87
CA ARG A 60 6.47 7.84 3.80
C ARG A 60 7.79 7.92 3.01
N ILE A 61 8.79 7.10 3.40
CA ILE A 61 10.09 7.04 2.73
C ILE A 61 9.91 6.73 1.23
N LEU A 62 9.08 5.73 0.92
CA LEU A 62 8.80 5.32 -0.46
C LEU A 62 8.18 6.45 -1.27
N GLN A 63 7.15 7.12 -0.77
CA GLN A 63 6.48 8.19 -1.50
C GLN A 63 7.34 9.45 -1.65
N GLU A 64 8.09 9.82 -0.61
CA GLU A 64 8.95 11.01 -0.65
C GLU A 64 10.14 10.86 -1.60
N ASN A 65 10.63 9.63 -1.79
CA ASN A 65 11.77 9.35 -2.66
C ASN A 65 11.35 8.85 -4.06
N SER A 66 10.06 8.71 -4.33
CA SER A 66 9.58 8.31 -5.64
C SER A 66 9.44 9.49 -6.58
N LYS A 67 10.03 9.39 -7.78
CA LYS A 67 9.84 10.37 -8.86
C LYS A 67 8.41 10.34 -9.39
N ILE A 68 7.82 9.15 -9.46
CA ILE A 68 6.44 8.89 -9.86
C ILE A 68 5.71 8.35 -8.64
N PRO A 69 4.58 8.95 -8.22
CA PRO A 69 3.85 8.48 -7.05
C PRO A 69 3.49 7.00 -7.14
N LEU A 70 3.80 6.26 -6.07
CA LEU A 70 3.56 4.82 -6.00
C LEU A 70 2.11 4.48 -5.67
N LEU A 71 1.64 3.36 -6.20
CA LEU A 71 0.51 2.63 -5.65
C LEU A 71 1.01 1.80 -4.45
N ILE A 72 0.41 1.98 -3.30
CA ILE A 72 0.74 1.25 -2.07
C ILE A 72 -0.47 0.41 -1.67
N ALA A 73 -0.33 -0.89 -1.88
CA ALA A 73 -1.39 -1.86 -1.67
C ALA A 73 -1.38 -2.49 -0.28
N ALA A 74 -2.54 -2.80 0.25
CA ALA A 74 -2.72 -3.61 1.45
C ALA A 74 -3.70 -4.75 1.21
N ASN A 75 -3.56 -5.83 2.00
CA ASN A 75 -4.49 -6.96 1.99
C ASN A 75 -5.47 -6.81 3.16
N THR A 76 -6.65 -6.30 2.91
CA THR A 76 -7.59 -5.94 3.98
C THR A 76 -8.84 -6.81 4.02
N GLU A 77 -8.73 -8.07 3.58
CA GLU A 77 -9.85 -9.02 3.50
C GLU A 77 -10.53 -9.31 4.86
N ALA A 78 -9.79 -9.12 5.95
CA ALA A 78 -10.30 -9.38 7.30
C ALA A 78 -10.36 -8.13 8.19
N GLY A 79 -9.96 -6.98 7.68
CA GLY A 79 -9.90 -5.71 8.41
C GLY A 79 -8.59 -4.97 8.21
N GLY A 80 -8.38 -3.90 8.98
CA GLY A 80 -7.16 -3.09 8.96
C GLY A 80 -5.89 -3.83 9.36
N ASN A 81 -6.03 -4.97 10.06
CA ASN A 81 -4.92 -5.86 10.39
C ASN A 81 -4.20 -6.43 9.15
N GLY A 82 -4.77 -6.33 7.97
CA GLY A 82 -4.13 -6.62 6.71
C GLY A 82 -3.28 -5.46 6.15
N ALA A 83 -3.41 -4.27 6.69
CA ALA A 83 -2.57 -3.11 6.38
C ALA A 83 -1.41 -2.96 7.38
N CYS A 84 -1.64 -3.27 8.65
CA CYS A 84 -0.64 -3.30 9.72
C CYS A 84 -1.01 -4.36 10.76
N THR A 85 -0.02 -4.92 11.47
CA THR A 85 -0.23 -6.06 12.37
C THR A 85 -1.04 -5.72 13.62
N ASP A 86 -1.11 -4.47 13.99
CA ASP A 86 -1.90 -3.90 15.10
C ASP A 86 -3.20 -3.22 14.64
N GLY A 87 -3.58 -3.38 13.37
CA GLY A 87 -4.86 -2.94 12.85
C GLY A 87 -6.04 -3.80 13.32
N THR A 88 -7.24 -3.28 13.15
CA THR A 88 -8.48 -3.93 13.61
C THR A 88 -8.79 -5.19 12.79
N TYR A 89 -8.98 -6.31 13.48
CA TYR A 89 -9.54 -7.53 12.90
C TYR A 89 -11.07 -7.51 13.03
N VAL A 90 -11.76 -7.45 11.90
CA VAL A 90 -13.23 -7.50 11.84
C VAL A 90 -13.71 -8.93 11.63
N GLY A 91 -13.17 -9.61 10.64
CA GLY A 91 -13.51 -10.96 10.26
C GLY A 91 -13.37 -11.15 8.75
N ASN A 92 -13.05 -12.38 8.35
CA ASN A 92 -12.95 -12.72 6.92
C ASN A 92 -14.35 -12.78 6.26
N GLU A 93 -14.36 -12.87 4.93
CA GLU A 93 -15.59 -12.86 4.12
C GLU A 93 -16.58 -13.94 4.51
N VAL A 94 -16.10 -15.13 4.94
CA VAL A 94 -16.96 -16.23 5.40
C VAL A 94 -17.72 -15.86 6.68
N LYS A 95 -17.03 -15.20 7.64
CA LYS A 95 -17.68 -14.70 8.86
C LYS A 95 -18.70 -13.61 8.54
N ILE A 96 -18.35 -12.69 7.65
CA ILE A 96 -19.24 -11.61 7.21
C ILE A 96 -20.47 -12.21 6.53
N ALA A 97 -20.29 -13.16 5.59
CA ALA A 97 -21.40 -13.83 4.91
C ALA A 97 -22.32 -14.61 5.86
N ALA A 98 -21.76 -15.20 6.92
CA ALA A 98 -22.54 -15.94 7.93
C ALA A 98 -23.51 -15.04 8.70
N THR A 99 -23.29 -13.74 8.77
CA THR A 99 -24.24 -12.80 9.39
C THR A 99 -25.52 -12.59 8.58
N GLN A 100 -25.49 -12.89 7.28
CA GLN A 100 -26.56 -12.58 6.32
C GLN A 100 -26.98 -11.12 6.28
N ASP A 101 -26.14 -10.22 6.78
CA ASP A 101 -26.35 -8.77 6.81
C ASP A 101 -25.22 -8.04 6.06
N PRO A 102 -25.51 -7.43 4.89
CA PRO A 102 -24.52 -6.73 4.08
C PRO A 102 -23.90 -5.50 4.79
N HIS A 103 -24.54 -5.01 5.86
CA HIS A 103 -23.99 -3.91 6.65
C HIS A 103 -22.60 -4.23 7.19
N TYR A 104 -22.34 -5.47 7.61
CA TYR A 104 -21.01 -5.87 8.12
C TYR A 104 -19.94 -5.89 7.01
N ALA A 105 -20.32 -6.17 5.78
CA ALA A 105 -19.39 -6.04 4.65
C ALA A 105 -19.00 -4.58 4.39
N TYR A 106 -19.98 -3.66 4.49
CA TYR A 106 -19.73 -2.23 4.42
C TYR A 106 -18.79 -1.76 5.54
N GLU A 107 -19.05 -2.15 6.78
CA GLU A 107 -18.21 -1.77 7.93
C GLU A 107 -16.80 -2.35 7.84
N LEU A 108 -16.63 -3.58 7.34
CA LEU A 108 -15.32 -4.16 7.04
C LEU A 108 -14.54 -3.25 6.09
N GLY A 109 -15.13 -2.89 4.96
CA GLY A 109 -14.50 -2.01 3.97
C GLY A 109 -14.20 -0.62 4.53
N ARG A 110 -15.13 -0.04 5.31
CA ARG A 110 -14.98 1.28 5.92
C ARG A 110 -13.82 1.32 6.92
N ILE A 111 -13.75 0.36 7.84
CA ILE A 111 -12.68 0.27 8.84
C ILE A 111 -11.34 0.04 8.15
N SER A 112 -11.27 -0.93 7.24
CA SER A 112 -10.08 -1.23 6.45
C SER A 112 -9.56 -0.01 5.69
N GLY A 113 -10.44 0.71 5.02
CA GLY A 113 -10.09 1.90 4.25
C GLY A 113 -9.57 3.05 5.12
N ILE A 114 -10.17 3.28 6.29
CA ILE A 114 -9.72 4.31 7.24
C ILE A 114 -8.32 3.98 7.75
N GLU A 115 -8.12 2.75 8.25
CA GLU A 115 -6.84 2.34 8.84
C GLU A 115 -5.72 2.27 7.80
N ALA A 116 -5.97 1.65 6.64
CA ALA A 116 -4.99 1.58 5.57
C ALA A 116 -4.60 2.97 5.03
N SER A 117 -5.57 3.88 4.86
CA SER A 117 -5.30 5.25 4.42
C SER A 117 -4.44 6.02 5.42
N ALA A 118 -4.70 5.83 6.73
CA ALA A 118 -3.97 6.51 7.80
C ALA A 118 -2.47 6.20 7.79
N ILE A 119 -2.09 5.03 7.29
CA ILE A 119 -0.69 4.60 7.17
C ILE A 119 -0.14 4.72 5.74
N GLY A 120 -0.83 5.45 4.86
CA GLY A 120 -0.35 5.80 3.53
C GLY A 120 -0.64 4.79 2.44
N CYS A 121 -1.46 3.76 2.68
CA CYS A 121 -1.96 2.90 1.60
C CYS A 121 -2.98 3.66 0.74
N ASN A 122 -2.93 3.43 -0.57
CA ASN A 122 -3.77 4.13 -1.55
C ASN A 122 -4.33 3.21 -2.64
N TRP A 123 -4.12 1.91 -2.48
CA TRP A 123 -4.60 0.86 -3.40
C TRP A 123 -4.95 -0.42 -2.66
#